data_9e04b1e081a353b267aa2eb30ab8395f
#
_entry.id   9e04b1e081a353b267aa2eb30ab8395f
#
_cell.length_a   1.000
_cell.length_b   1.000
_cell.length_c   1.000
_cell.angle_alpha   90.00
_cell.angle_beta   90.00
_cell.angle_gamma   90.00
#
_symmetry.space_group_name_H-M   'P 1'
#
loop_
_entity.id
_entity.type
_entity.pdbx_description
1 polymer ?
#
loop_
_entity_poly.entity_id
_entity_poly.type
_entity_poly.pdbx_seq_one_letter_code
_entity_poly.pdbx_strand_id
1 'polypeptide(L)'
;MKVVSSIEEIRVSFVPTMGALHNGHLNLIKQAKQQHPKNTLVVVSIFVNPLQFGPNEDFDRYPRNLKEDLEELKELADCVFTPEIKNIIGKEEELIKMDAGPVSKILEGKTRPNYFDGVLTIVAKLFNIVQPDVALFGKKDAQQVGEIKGIF
;
A
#
# COMPACT_ATOMS: atom_id res chain seq x y z
N MET A 1 -16.52 -17.85 -3.70
CA MET A 1 -17.58 -16.82 -3.52
C MET A 1 -18.04 -16.86 -2.07
N LYS A 2 -18.02 -15.71 -1.39
CA LYS A 2 -18.59 -15.57 -0.03
C LYS A 2 -19.97 -14.94 -0.14
N VAL A 3 -20.94 -15.49 0.57
CA VAL A 3 -22.29 -14.91 0.69
C VAL A 3 -22.39 -14.32 2.10
N VAL A 4 -22.66 -13.02 2.18
CA VAL A 4 -22.77 -12.28 3.42
C VAL A 4 -24.15 -11.66 3.49
N SER A 5 -24.85 -11.83 4.59
CA SER A 5 -26.23 -11.36 4.79
C SER A 5 -26.31 -9.94 5.36
N SER A 6 -25.23 -9.43 5.94
CA SER A 6 -25.14 -8.09 6.52
C SER A 6 -23.85 -7.40 6.12
N ILE A 7 -23.95 -6.11 5.76
CA ILE A 7 -22.78 -5.27 5.41
C ILE A 7 -21.87 -5.05 6.64
N GLU A 8 -22.43 -5.01 7.84
CA GLU A 8 -21.69 -4.84 9.09
C GLU A 8 -20.74 -6.02 9.40
N GLU A 9 -20.95 -7.15 8.74
CA GLU A 9 -20.11 -8.34 8.90
C GLU A 9 -18.90 -8.36 7.97
N ILE A 10 -18.87 -7.50 6.95
CA ILE A 10 -17.76 -7.46 5.99
C ILE A 10 -16.61 -6.65 6.60
N ARG A 11 -15.43 -7.25 6.67
CA ARG A 11 -14.20 -6.59 7.07
C ARG A 11 -13.19 -6.59 5.93
N VAL A 12 -12.58 -5.45 5.69
CA VAL A 12 -11.58 -5.28 4.64
C VAL A 12 -10.20 -5.23 5.28
N SER A 13 -9.37 -6.21 4.94
CA SER A 13 -7.95 -6.22 5.29
C SER A 13 -7.12 -5.86 4.05
N PHE A 14 -6.34 -4.80 4.15
CA PHE A 14 -5.62 -4.21 3.03
C PHE A 14 -4.12 -4.40 3.16
N VAL A 15 -3.46 -4.81 2.08
CA VAL A 15 -2.01 -4.93 1.99
C VAL A 15 -1.53 -4.11 0.79
N PRO A 16 -1.08 -2.86 0.99
CA PRO A 16 -0.50 -2.06 -0.08
C PRO A 16 0.90 -2.56 -0.43
N THR A 17 1.16 -2.72 -1.73
CA THR A 17 2.47 -3.13 -2.27
C THR A 17 2.83 -2.34 -3.52
N MET A 18 4.09 -2.41 -3.90
CA MET A 18 4.57 -1.91 -5.19
C MET A 18 4.78 -3.04 -6.22
N GLY A 19 4.33 -4.25 -5.94
CA GLY A 19 4.60 -5.43 -6.76
C GLY A 19 5.99 -6.02 -6.52
N ALA A 20 6.47 -6.88 -7.43
CA ALA A 20 7.63 -7.72 -7.26
C ALA A 20 7.55 -8.50 -5.93
N LEU A 21 6.48 -9.25 -5.79
CA LEU A 21 6.12 -9.91 -4.54
C LEU A 21 7.17 -10.94 -4.14
N HIS A 22 7.34 -11.11 -2.85
CA HIS A 22 8.23 -12.11 -2.26
C HIS A 22 7.58 -12.69 -0.99
N ASN A 23 8.20 -13.70 -0.40
CA ASN A 23 7.67 -14.40 0.77
C ASN A 23 7.23 -13.49 1.93
N GLY A 24 7.90 -12.35 2.13
CA GLY A 24 7.50 -11.35 3.12
C GLY A 24 6.12 -10.76 2.84
N HIS A 25 5.84 -10.39 1.60
CA HIS A 25 4.52 -9.90 1.17
C HIS A 25 3.46 -10.99 1.29
N LEU A 26 3.76 -12.21 0.81
CA LEU A 26 2.82 -13.33 0.88
C LEU A 26 2.45 -13.69 2.32
N ASN A 27 3.39 -13.61 3.24
CA ASN A 27 3.13 -13.81 4.67
C ASN A 27 2.22 -12.72 5.26
N LEU A 28 2.42 -11.45 4.89
CA LEU A 28 1.51 -10.37 5.31
C LEU A 28 0.09 -10.61 4.80
N ILE A 29 -0.06 -11.04 3.55
CA ILE A 29 -1.37 -11.31 2.95
C ILE A 29 -2.06 -12.50 3.64
N LYS A 30 -1.31 -13.55 3.98
CA LYS A 30 -1.84 -14.67 4.79
C LYS A 30 -2.30 -14.20 6.17
N GLN A 31 -1.53 -13.31 6.83
CA GLN A 31 -1.91 -12.72 8.11
C GLN A 31 -3.14 -11.83 7.97
N ALA A 32 -3.28 -11.06 6.88
CA ALA A 32 -4.45 -10.25 6.60
C ALA A 32 -5.73 -11.10 6.59
N LYS A 33 -5.68 -12.30 6.02
CA LYS A 33 -6.82 -13.24 5.99
C LYS A 33 -7.21 -13.77 7.37
N GLN A 34 -6.26 -13.79 8.31
CA GLN A 34 -6.46 -14.30 9.67
C GLN A 34 -7.03 -13.26 10.64
N GLN A 35 -7.02 -11.96 10.29
CA GLN A 35 -7.51 -10.90 11.18
C GLN A 35 -8.98 -11.08 11.54
N HIS A 36 -9.80 -11.45 10.57
CA HIS A 36 -11.23 -11.75 10.77
C HIS A 36 -11.63 -12.96 9.92
N PRO A 37 -11.35 -14.20 10.37
CA PRO A 37 -11.37 -15.39 9.52
C PRO A 37 -12.68 -15.68 8.79
N LYS A 38 -13.82 -15.25 9.35
CA LYS A 38 -15.13 -15.58 8.78
C LYS A 38 -15.54 -14.64 7.64
N ASN A 39 -15.25 -13.34 7.76
CA ASN A 39 -15.82 -12.31 6.89
C ASN A 39 -14.80 -11.30 6.35
N THR A 40 -13.53 -11.70 6.27
CA THR A 40 -12.48 -10.84 5.72
C THR A 40 -12.46 -10.89 4.20
N LEU A 41 -12.45 -9.73 3.58
CA LEU A 41 -12.02 -9.51 2.21
C LEU A 41 -10.57 -9.01 2.22
N VAL A 42 -9.68 -9.79 1.64
CA VAL A 42 -8.28 -9.40 1.50
C VAL A 42 -8.10 -8.64 0.21
N VAL A 43 -7.77 -7.36 0.32
CA VAL A 43 -7.48 -6.48 -0.81
C VAL A 43 -5.97 -6.20 -0.84
N VAL A 44 -5.35 -6.46 -1.97
CA VAL A 44 -3.93 -6.16 -2.21
C VAL A 44 -3.84 -5.10 -3.28
N SER A 45 -3.10 -4.01 -3.06
CA SER A 45 -2.78 -3.10 -4.16
C SER A 45 -1.37 -3.36 -4.71
N ILE A 46 -1.23 -3.21 -6.02
CA ILE A 46 0.06 -3.18 -6.71
C ILE A 46 0.15 -1.83 -7.41
N PHE A 47 0.90 -0.91 -6.80
CA PHE A 47 1.07 0.44 -7.31
C PHE A 47 2.50 0.92 -7.07
N VAL A 48 3.28 1.06 -8.15
CA VAL A 48 4.63 1.65 -8.07
C VAL A 48 4.47 3.16 -7.96
N ASN A 49 4.73 3.69 -6.76
CA ASN A 49 4.49 5.08 -6.42
C ASN A 49 5.63 5.98 -6.94
N PRO A 50 5.42 6.82 -7.96
CA PRO A 50 6.48 7.68 -8.47
C PRO A 50 6.90 8.77 -7.48
N LEU A 51 6.05 9.17 -6.52
CA LEU A 51 6.34 10.25 -5.58
C LEU A 51 7.39 9.88 -4.53
N GLN A 52 7.68 8.60 -4.34
CA GLN A 52 8.70 8.13 -3.40
C GLN A 52 10.06 7.87 -4.05
N PHE A 53 10.18 8.14 -5.37
CA PHE A 53 11.47 8.05 -6.08
C PHE A 53 12.11 9.43 -6.17
N GLY A 54 13.34 9.53 -5.73
CA GLY A 54 14.15 10.75 -5.87
C GLY A 54 14.72 10.91 -7.28
N PRO A 55 15.32 12.08 -7.58
CA PRO A 55 15.87 12.37 -8.90
C PRO A 55 17.02 11.43 -9.32
N ASN A 56 17.66 10.76 -8.37
CA ASN A 56 18.74 9.79 -8.60
C ASN A 56 18.27 8.33 -8.48
N GLU A 57 16.99 8.10 -8.23
CA GLU A 57 16.38 6.77 -8.13
C GLU A 57 15.64 6.46 -9.42
N ASP A 58 15.89 5.26 -9.96
CA ASP A 58 15.35 4.88 -11.26
C ASP A 58 13.96 4.25 -11.12
N PHE A 59 12.94 5.09 -11.20
CA PHE A 59 11.54 4.64 -11.21
C PHE A 59 11.23 3.68 -12.37
N ASP A 60 11.83 3.91 -13.53
CA ASP A 60 11.56 3.08 -14.71
C ASP A 60 12.17 1.69 -14.60
N ARG A 61 13.24 1.53 -13.82
CA ARG A 61 13.88 0.24 -13.55
C ARG A 61 13.28 -0.54 -12.39
N TYR A 62 12.35 0.04 -11.64
CA TYR A 62 11.68 -0.70 -10.59
C TYR A 62 11.03 -1.97 -11.18
N PRO A 63 11.28 -3.16 -10.60
CA PRO A 63 10.80 -4.41 -11.19
C PRO A 63 9.27 -4.45 -11.23
N ARG A 64 8.73 -4.73 -12.41
CA ARG A 64 7.30 -4.86 -12.66
C ARG A 64 7.03 -6.20 -13.29
N ASN A 65 6.44 -7.10 -12.54
CA ASN A 65 6.09 -8.45 -12.98
C ASN A 65 4.64 -8.78 -12.62
N LEU A 66 3.73 -7.94 -13.09
CA LEU A 66 2.31 -8.03 -12.73
C LEU A 66 1.73 -9.43 -12.96
N LYS A 67 2.13 -10.11 -14.03
CA LYS A 67 1.60 -11.44 -14.34
C LYS A 67 2.00 -12.47 -13.27
N GLU A 68 3.24 -12.46 -12.82
CA GLU A 68 3.72 -13.36 -11.75
C GLU A 68 3.09 -12.96 -10.41
N ASP A 69 3.05 -11.66 -10.10
CA ASP A 69 2.40 -11.16 -8.90
C ASP A 69 0.92 -11.60 -8.81
N LEU A 70 0.18 -11.52 -9.91
CA LEU A 70 -1.21 -11.96 -9.95
C LEU A 70 -1.36 -13.47 -9.77
N GLU A 71 -0.44 -14.27 -10.30
CA GLU A 71 -0.47 -15.72 -10.11
C GLU A 71 -0.20 -16.09 -8.64
N GLU A 72 0.76 -15.42 -7.99
CA GLU A 72 1.04 -15.58 -6.55
C GLU A 72 -0.16 -15.19 -5.66
N LEU A 73 -0.95 -14.20 -6.08
CA LEU A 73 -2.08 -13.68 -5.31
C LEU A 73 -3.38 -14.46 -5.50
N LYS A 74 -3.50 -15.28 -6.52
CA LYS A 74 -4.74 -15.92 -6.96
C LYS A 74 -5.51 -16.64 -5.86
N GLU A 75 -4.81 -17.34 -4.97
CA GLU A 75 -5.41 -18.09 -3.86
C GLU A 75 -5.36 -17.32 -2.52
N LEU A 76 -4.67 -16.17 -2.48
CA LEU A 76 -4.42 -15.43 -1.25
C LEU A 76 -5.26 -14.17 -1.11
N ALA A 77 -5.52 -13.47 -2.21
CA ALA A 77 -6.28 -12.23 -2.22
C ALA A 77 -7.70 -12.44 -2.77
N ASP A 78 -8.67 -11.73 -2.21
CA ASP A 78 -10.03 -11.69 -2.74
C ASP A 78 -10.17 -10.62 -3.83
N CYS A 79 -9.32 -9.58 -3.79
CA CYS A 79 -9.25 -8.51 -4.79
C CYS A 79 -7.83 -8.00 -4.95
N VAL A 80 -7.39 -7.78 -6.18
CA VAL A 80 -6.13 -7.11 -6.49
C VAL A 80 -6.43 -5.80 -7.22
N PHE A 81 -5.98 -4.68 -6.63
CA PHE A 81 -6.18 -3.34 -7.15
C PHE A 81 -4.90 -2.82 -7.80
N THR A 82 -4.93 -2.64 -9.11
CA THR A 82 -3.76 -2.20 -9.91
C THR A 82 -4.09 -0.91 -10.65
N PRO A 83 -4.16 0.23 -9.94
CA PRO A 83 -4.54 1.49 -10.57
C PRO A 83 -3.42 2.03 -11.47
N GLU A 84 -3.83 2.77 -12.50
CA GLU A 84 -2.90 3.58 -13.29
C GLU A 84 -2.50 4.85 -12.53
N ILE A 85 -1.28 5.35 -12.78
CA ILE A 85 -0.75 6.55 -12.12
C ILE A 85 -1.70 7.75 -12.27
N LYS A 86 -2.25 7.95 -13.48
CA LYS A 86 -3.20 9.05 -13.75
C LYS A 86 -4.46 9.01 -12.89
N ASN A 87 -4.89 7.81 -12.47
CA ASN A 87 -6.11 7.65 -11.66
C ASN A 87 -5.87 7.91 -10.17
N ILE A 88 -4.63 7.79 -9.72
CA ILE A 88 -4.25 8.02 -8.31
C ILE A 88 -3.68 9.43 -8.11
N ILE A 89 -2.75 9.83 -8.96
CA ILE A 89 -2.04 11.10 -8.82
C ILE A 89 -2.80 12.22 -9.54
N GLY A 90 -3.43 11.90 -10.69
CA GLY A 90 -4.07 12.91 -11.52
C GLY A 90 -3.03 13.85 -12.12
N LYS A 91 -3.37 15.14 -12.18
CA LYS A 91 -2.41 16.20 -12.50
C LYS A 91 -1.63 16.55 -11.24
N GLU A 92 -0.32 16.62 -11.34
CA GLU A 92 0.55 16.87 -10.18
C GLU A 92 0.24 18.20 -9.48
N GLU A 93 -0.17 19.21 -10.23
CA GLU A 93 -0.56 20.52 -9.72
C GLU A 93 -1.82 20.49 -8.83
N GLU A 94 -2.68 19.49 -9.03
CA GLU A 94 -3.93 19.32 -8.26
C GLU A 94 -3.76 18.32 -7.10
N LEU A 95 -2.56 17.76 -6.93
CA LEU A 95 -2.30 16.75 -5.92
C LEU A 95 -2.20 17.37 -4.53
N ILE A 96 -3.12 17.02 -3.63
CA ILE A 96 -2.97 17.29 -2.20
C ILE A 96 -1.89 16.38 -1.66
N LYS A 97 -0.80 16.95 -1.14
CA LYS A 97 0.33 16.23 -0.58
C LYS A 97 0.26 16.21 0.95
N MET A 98 0.61 15.06 1.52
CA MET A 98 0.80 14.92 2.96
C MET A 98 2.21 15.40 3.33
N ASP A 99 2.33 16.10 4.45
CA ASP A 99 3.61 16.44 5.08
C ASP A 99 3.82 15.48 6.26
N ALA A 100 4.87 14.69 6.19
CA ALA A 100 5.23 13.74 7.25
C ALA A 100 5.86 14.41 8.49
N GLY A 101 6.04 15.72 8.45
CA GLY A 101 6.53 16.51 9.57
C GLY A 101 8.02 16.30 9.88
N PRO A 102 8.47 16.71 11.08
CA PRO A 102 9.91 16.71 11.43
C PRO A 102 10.55 15.32 11.44
N VAL A 103 9.78 14.27 11.76
CA VAL A 103 10.29 12.89 11.83
C VAL A 103 10.75 12.39 10.47
N SER A 104 10.11 12.84 9.39
CA SER A 104 10.49 12.50 8.02
C SER A 104 11.83 13.07 7.58
N LYS A 105 12.40 13.98 8.33
CA LYS A 105 13.66 14.67 8.02
C LYS A 105 14.87 14.05 8.70
N ILE A 106 14.68 13.03 9.51
CA ILE A 106 15.74 12.29 10.21
C ILE A 106 15.88 10.86 9.65
N LEU A 107 16.95 10.16 10.00
CA LEU A 107 17.23 8.78 9.55
C LEU A 107 17.18 8.67 8.02
N GLU A 108 16.36 7.80 7.47
CA GLU A 108 16.22 7.63 6.02
C GLU A 108 15.70 8.89 5.31
N GLY A 109 14.84 9.65 5.92
CA GLY A 109 14.34 10.90 5.35
C GLY A 109 15.43 11.97 5.16
N LYS A 110 16.53 11.89 5.90
CA LYS A 110 17.69 12.78 5.70
C LYS A 110 18.41 12.49 4.37
N THR A 111 18.46 11.24 3.97
CA THR A 111 19.12 10.79 2.73
C THR A 111 18.17 10.78 1.52
N ARG A 112 16.88 10.73 1.77
CA ARG A 112 15.82 10.68 0.75
C ARG A 112 14.76 11.78 1.00
N PRO A 113 15.06 13.04 0.66
CA PRO A 113 14.11 14.15 0.85
C PRO A 113 12.77 13.88 0.14
N ASN A 114 11.66 14.22 0.80
CA ASN A 114 10.28 14.03 0.33
C ASN A 114 9.84 12.56 0.13
N TYR A 115 10.68 11.59 0.45
CA TYR A 115 10.33 10.17 0.35
C TYR A 115 9.08 9.85 1.16
N PHE A 116 9.07 10.20 2.43
CA PHE A 116 7.95 9.90 3.33
C PHE A 116 6.68 10.68 2.97
N ASP A 117 6.81 11.94 2.55
CA ASP A 117 5.67 12.73 2.07
C ASP A 117 5.01 12.05 0.86
N GLY A 118 5.81 11.53 -0.07
CA GLY A 118 5.32 10.75 -1.21
C GLY A 118 4.64 9.46 -0.80
N VAL A 119 5.22 8.71 0.14
CA VAL A 119 4.62 7.48 0.67
C VAL A 119 3.29 7.75 1.35
N LEU A 120 3.26 8.72 2.29
CA LEU A 120 2.04 9.05 3.05
C LEU A 120 0.93 9.57 2.14
N THR A 121 1.26 10.40 1.15
CA THR A 121 0.28 10.92 0.18
C THR A 121 -0.44 9.78 -0.53
N ILE A 122 0.29 8.79 -1.01
CA ILE A 122 -0.31 7.66 -1.75
C ILE A 122 -1.03 6.70 -0.82
N VAL A 123 -0.47 6.39 0.35
CA VAL A 123 -1.15 5.55 1.34
C VAL A 123 -2.49 6.16 1.76
N ALA A 124 -2.53 7.47 2.04
CA ALA A 124 -3.78 8.16 2.38
C ALA A 124 -4.80 8.07 1.24
N LYS A 125 -4.39 8.25 -0.01
CA LYS A 125 -5.28 8.09 -1.18
C LYS A 125 -5.80 6.66 -1.31
N LEU A 126 -4.93 5.67 -1.21
CA LEU A 126 -5.33 4.26 -1.28
C LEU A 126 -6.31 3.90 -0.15
N PHE A 127 -6.09 4.42 1.06
CA PHE A 127 -7.00 4.19 2.19
C PHE A 127 -8.38 4.84 1.97
N ASN A 128 -8.42 6.04 1.38
CA ASN A 128 -9.68 6.68 1.05
C ASN A 128 -10.45 5.93 -0.07
N ILE A 129 -9.75 5.26 -0.97
CA ILE A 129 -10.36 4.46 -2.03
C ILE A 129 -10.84 3.11 -1.50
N VAL A 130 -9.96 2.39 -0.78
CA VAL A 130 -10.24 1.02 -0.31
C VAL A 130 -11.07 1.01 0.96
N GLN A 131 -10.94 2.03 1.82
CA GLN A 131 -11.61 2.16 3.13
C GLN A 131 -11.44 0.89 3.98
N PRO A 132 -10.19 0.49 4.28
CA PRO A 132 -9.94 -0.74 5.01
C PRO A 132 -10.28 -0.63 6.50
N ASP A 133 -10.71 -1.73 7.11
CA ASP A 133 -10.81 -1.87 8.57
C ASP A 133 -9.43 -2.11 9.20
N VAL A 134 -8.56 -2.81 8.48
CA VAL A 134 -7.19 -3.13 8.90
C VAL A 134 -6.25 -3.03 7.70
N ALA A 135 -5.09 -2.44 7.91
CA ALA A 135 -4.01 -2.43 6.92
C ALA A 135 -2.73 -3.04 7.50
N LEU A 136 -2.04 -3.85 6.71
CA LEU A 136 -0.84 -4.55 7.13
C LEU A 136 0.37 -4.05 6.33
N PHE A 137 1.43 -3.72 7.07
CA PHE A 137 2.71 -3.25 6.52
C PHE A 137 3.87 -4.09 7.06
N GLY A 138 4.90 -4.26 6.24
CA GLY A 138 6.13 -4.93 6.68
C GLY A 138 6.93 -4.09 7.67
N LYS A 139 7.39 -4.70 8.78
CA LYS A 139 8.24 -4.02 9.78
C LYS A 139 9.65 -3.67 9.28
N LYS A 140 10.01 -4.08 8.08
CA LYS A 140 11.34 -3.82 7.52
C LYS A 140 11.65 -2.31 7.46
N ASP A 141 10.64 -1.50 7.22
CA ASP A 141 10.69 -0.03 7.20
C ASP A 141 10.04 0.53 8.47
N ALA A 142 10.72 0.41 9.63
CA ALA A 142 10.18 0.80 10.92
C ALA A 142 9.77 2.29 10.98
N GLN A 143 10.52 3.18 10.33
CA GLN A 143 10.21 4.61 10.24
C GLN A 143 8.94 4.82 9.41
N GLN A 144 8.81 4.20 8.24
CA GLN A 144 7.61 4.26 7.39
C GLN A 144 6.35 3.79 8.15
N VAL A 145 6.44 2.67 8.86
CA VAL A 145 5.33 2.15 9.68
C VAL A 145 4.95 3.13 10.77
N GLY A 146 5.93 3.77 11.42
CA GLY A 146 5.71 4.79 12.44
C GLY A 146 4.96 6.01 11.90
N GLU A 147 5.35 6.48 10.73
CA GLU A 147 4.72 7.64 10.09
C GLU A 147 3.31 7.32 9.58
N ILE A 148 3.08 6.15 8.99
CA ILE A 148 1.75 5.71 8.57
C ILE A 148 0.80 5.62 9.77
N LYS A 149 1.24 5.11 10.91
CA LYS A 149 0.45 5.08 12.15
C LYS A 149 0.07 6.45 12.67
N GLY A 150 0.83 7.48 12.34
CA GLY A 150 0.54 8.86 12.71
C GLY A 150 -0.61 9.50 11.92
N ILE A 151 -1.06 8.87 10.82
CA ILE A 151 -2.18 9.37 10.00
C ILE A 151 -3.54 8.91 10.55
N PHE A 152 -3.59 7.80 11.32
CA PHE A 152 -4.82 7.12 11.76
C PHE A 152 -4.92 7.01 13.27
#